data_f046071bef650e7ebb7b40d7c8765b5b
#
_entry.id   f046071bef650e7ebb7b40d7c8765b5b
#
_cell.length_a   1.000
_cell.length_b   1.000
_cell.length_c   1.000
_cell.angle_alpha   90.00
_cell.angle_beta   90.00
_cell.angle_gamma   90.00
#
_symmetry.space_group_name_H-M   'P 1'
#
loop_
_entity.id
_entity.type
_entity.pdbx_description
1 polymer ?
#
loop_
_entity_poly.entity_id
_entity_poly.type
_entity_poly.pdbx_seq_one_letter_code
_entity_poly.pdbx_strand_id
1 'polypeptide(L)'
;MNNNIKCPKKKRPQLDIYKNYDIMQNRKSNTKRGRSMSDFVHLHIHSEFSLLDGANRIKDLPVRAKELGMDAMAITDHGVMFGAIDFYKACKANGVKPIIGCEVYVAPRTMKDKDPVLDAKYNHLILLAKDNNGYKNLIKLVSLGFTDGFYYKPRIDKEALEKYHEGIVCSSACLAGEIPSKILQGDIEGAKQSALWFKNLFGEDYYLEIQNNGVKEQVMV
;
A
#
# COMPACT_ATOMS: atom_id res chain seq x y z
N MET A 1 48.17 7.86 25.66
CA MET A 1 46.98 8.66 26.00
C MET A 1 45.86 8.24 25.07
N ASN A 2 44.97 7.36 25.58
CA ASN A 2 43.83 6.80 24.79
C ASN A 2 42.61 7.70 25.03
N ASN A 3 42.24 8.49 24.06
CA ASN A 3 40.98 9.26 24.08
C ASN A 3 39.89 8.40 23.45
N ASN A 4 39.15 7.65 24.28
CA ASN A 4 37.88 7.03 23.91
C ASN A 4 36.77 8.11 23.87
N ILE A 5 36.49 8.65 22.69
CA ILE A 5 35.31 9.51 22.48
C ILE A 5 34.09 8.59 22.38
N LYS A 6 33.36 8.43 23.48
CA LYS A 6 32.04 7.80 23.48
C LYS A 6 31.02 8.76 22.82
N CYS A 7 30.63 8.45 21.58
CA CYS A 7 29.53 9.12 20.92
C CYS A 7 28.21 8.83 21.69
N PRO A 8 27.45 9.82 22.15
CA PRO A 8 26.19 9.58 22.86
C PRO A 8 25.17 8.97 21.91
N LYS A 9 24.68 7.78 22.25
CA LYS A 9 23.55 7.14 21.54
C LYS A 9 22.30 8.02 21.73
N LYS A 10 22.04 8.94 20.81
CA LYS A 10 20.74 9.60 20.70
C LYS A 10 19.69 8.51 20.44
N LYS A 11 18.80 8.27 21.42
CA LYS A 11 17.60 7.49 21.21
C LYS A 11 16.85 8.12 20.02
N ARG A 12 16.76 7.41 18.90
CA ARG A 12 15.90 7.82 17.79
C ARG A 12 14.47 7.90 18.34
N PRO A 13 13.73 9.00 18.12
CA PRO A 13 12.32 9.01 18.48
C PRO A 13 11.64 7.85 17.75
N GLN A 14 11.02 6.96 18.51
CA GLN A 14 10.21 5.89 17.97
C GLN A 14 9.03 6.59 17.29
N LEU A 15 8.97 6.54 15.96
CA LEU A 15 7.89 7.10 15.17
C LEU A 15 6.64 6.30 15.51
N ASP A 16 5.80 6.83 16.36
CA ASP A 16 4.54 6.20 16.78
C ASP A 16 3.49 6.56 15.72
N ILE A 17 3.54 5.81 14.59
CA ILE A 17 2.77 6.09 13.38
C ILE A 17 1.26 5.89 13.61
N TYR A 18 0.86 5.09 14.64
CA TYR A 18 -0.50 4.59 14.75
C TYR A 18 -1.16 4.70 16.14
N LYS A 19 -0.91 5.74 16.90
CA LYS A 19 -1.54 5.89 18.23
C LYS A 19 -3.07 6.05 18.25
N ASN A 20 -3.77 6.07 17.13
CA ASN A 20 -5.22 6.27 17.10
C ASN A 20 -5.92 5.44 16.00
N TYR A 21 -5.86 4.10 16.09
CA TYR A 21 -6.62 3.23 15.19
C TYR A 21 -8.11 3.07 15.57
N ASP A 22 -8.54 3.55 16.74
CA ASP A 22 -9.91 3.42 17.26
C ASP A 22 -10.98 4.27 16.51
N ILE A 23 -10.58 5.04 15.49
CA ILE A 23 -11.49 6.00 14.83
C ILE A 23 -12.35 5.35 13.74
N MET A 24 -12.02 4.17 13.24
CA MET A 24 -12.83 3.54 12.17
C MET A 24 -14.07 2.79 12.66
N GLN A 25 -14.17 2.42 13.94
CA GLN A 25 -15.29 1.61 14.43
C GLN A 25 -16.39 2.35 15.20
N ASN A 26 -16.24 3.62 15.55
CA ASN A 26 -17.20 4.35 16.39
C ASN A 26 -17.48 5.78 15.92
N ARG A 27 -18.02 5.97 14.70
CA ARG A 27 -18.65 7.24 14.35
C ARG A 27 -20.17 7.17 14.50
N LYS A 28 -20.66 7.36 15.73
CA LYS A 28 -21.99 7.92 15.94
C LYS A 28 -21.92 9.40 15.59
N SER A 29 -22.79 9.82 14.66
CA SER A 29 -22.96 11.18 14.19
C SER A 29 -23.03 12.20 15.34
N ASN A 30 -22.03 13.07 15.46
CA ASN A 30 -22.13 14.30 16.23
C ASN A 30 -22.08 15.46 15.23
N THR A 31 -23.25 15.86 14.78
CA THR A 31 -23.46 17.07 13.99
C THR A 31 -23.16 18.31 14.84
N LYS A 32 -21.94 18.87 14.68
CA LYS A 32 -21.71 20.30 14.94
C LYS A 32 -21.31 20.96 13.63
N ARG A 33 -22.07 22.01 13.27
CA ARG A 33 -21.94 22.85 12.09
C ARG A 33 -20.51 23.18 11.72
N GLY A 34 -20.12 22.89 10.48
CA GLY A 34 -18.93 23.45 9.85
C GLY A 34 -18.10 22.41 9.09
N ARG A 35 -18.25 22.33 7.78
CA ARG A 35 -17.67 21.46 6.76
C ARG A 35 -18.14 20.00 6.84
N SER A 36 -18.92 19.61 5.83
CA SER A 36 -19.14 18.19 5.50
C SER A 36 -17.77 17.56 5.27
N MET A 37 -17.34 16.71 6.20
CA MET A 37 -16.16 15.88 5.97
C MET A 37 -16.53 14.88 4.90
N SER A 38 -15.67 14.68 3.91
CA SER A 38 -15.85 13.64 2.91
C SER A 38 -15.85 12.27 3.59
N ASP A 39 -16.85 11.45 3.29
CA ASP A 39 -16.87 10.04 3.73
C ASP A 39 -15.88 9.17 2.93
N PHE A 40 -15.12 9.77 2.00
CA PHE A 40 -14.19 9.11 1.10
C PHE A 40 -12.73 9.42 1.45
N VAL A 41 -11.87 8.41 1.34
CA VAL A 41 -10.42 8.50 1.53
C VAL A 41 -9.72 7.76 0.39
N HIS A 42 -8.81 8.42 -0.30
CA HIS A 42 -7.99 7.75 -1.31
C HIS A 42 -7.00 6.78 -0.66
N LEU A 43 -7.09 5.50 -1.01
CA LEU A 43 -6.23 4.43 -0.50
C LEU A 43 -5.22 3.90 -1.52
N HIS A 44 -5.31 4.34 -2.79
CA HIS A 44 -4.43 3.93 -3.88
C HIS A 44 -3.99 5.19 -4.64
N ILE A 45 -2.77 5.67 -4.34
CA ILE A 45 -2.22 6.92 -4.91
C ILE A 45 -0.74 6.71 -5.22
N HIS A 46 -0.33 7.13 -6.42
CA HIS A 46 1.06 7.18 -6.85
C HIS A 46 1.60 8.61 -6.75
N SER A 47 2.77 8.75 -6.14
CA SER A 47 3.48 10.03 -6.04
C SER A 47 4.56 10.17 -7.12
N GLU A 48 5.28 11.27 -7.09
CA GLU A 48 6.45 11.53 -7.93
C GLU A 48 7.56 10.46 -7.85
N PHE A 49 7.50 9.55 -6.87
CA PHE A 49 8.40 8.40 -6.77
C PHE A 49 7.96 7.19 -7.61
N SER A 50 6.75 7.20 -8.17
CA SER A 50 6.31 6.28 -9.23
C SER A 50 6.72 6.84 -10.59
N LEU A 51 8.01 6.73 -10.94
CA LEU A 51 8.72 7.53 -11.93
C LEU A 51 8.11 7.56 -13.34
N LEU A 52 7.31 6.56 -13.74
CA LEU A 52 6.75 6.47 -15.09
C LEU A 52 5.37 7.11 -15.22
N ASP A 53 4.59 7.18 -14.13
CA ASP A 53 3.18 7.57 -14.17
C ASP A 53 2.73 8.46 -13.00
N GLY A 54 3.52 8.55 -11.93
CA GLY A 54 3.20 9.36 -10.76
C GLY A 54 3.48 10.84 -10.98
N ALA A 55 2.44 11.67 -11.06
CA ALA A 55 2.56 13.12 -11.21
C ALA A 55 2.32 13.91 -9.91
N ASN A 56 1.89 13.23 -8.84
CA ASN A 56 1.53 13.89 -7.58
C ASN A 56 2.78 14.20 -6.76
N ARG A 57 3.00 15.47 -6.44
CA ARG A 57 4.06 15.85 -5.50
C ARG A 57 3.62 15.56 -4.08
N ILE A 58 4.46 14.92 -3.30
CA ILE A 58 4.17 14.53 -1.91
C ILE A 58 3.69 15.70 -1.06
N LYS A 59 4.29 16.88 -1.20
CA LYS A 59 3.93 18.06 -0.42
C LYS A 59 2.53 18.61 -0.73
N ASP A 60 2.03 18.38 -1.95
CA ASP A 60 0.76 18.93 -2.42
C ASP A 60 -0.42 17.98 -2.10
N LEU A 61 -0.15 16.68 -1.94
CA LEU A 61 -1.16 15.65 -1.66
C LEU A 61 -2.02 15.95 -0.42
N PRO A 62 -1.47 16.22 0.78
CA PRO A 62 -2.29 16.48 1.96
C PRO A 62 -3.04 17.83 1.90
N VAL A 63 -2.51 18.81 1.17
CA VAL A 63 -3.21 20.07 0.90
C VAL A 63 -4.46 19.77 0.09
N ARG A 64 -4.31 19.00 -1.00
CA ARG A 64 -5.45 18.61 -1.85
C ARG A 64 -6.45 17.73 -1.12
N ALA A 65 -6.01 16.81 -0.27
CA ALA A 65 -6.89 16.01 0.58
C ALA A 65 -7.81 16.90 1.44
N LYS A 66 -7.24 17.93 2.07
CA LYS A 66 -8.01 18.89 2.88
C LYS A 66 -8.99 19.70 2.08
N GLU A 67 -8.61 20.19 0.90
CA GLU A 67 -9.51 20.92 -0.01
C GLU A 67 -10.72 20.07 -0.37
N LEU A 68 -10.53 18.76 -0.56
CA LEU A 68 -11.59 17.79 -0.87
C LEU A 68 -12.35 17.28 0.37
N GLY A 69 -11.99 17.76 1.56
CA GLY A 69 -12.64 17.39 2.82
C GLY A 69 -12.19 16.05 3.40
N MET A 70 -11.13 15.44 2.89
CA MET A 70 -10.57 14.19 3.40
C MET A 70 -9.74 14.45 4.66
N ASP A 71 -9.87 13.60 5.66
CA ASP A 71 -9.09 13.64 6.91
C ASP A 71 -7.94 12.62 6.93
N ALA A 72 -7.87 11.76 5.92
CA ALA A 72 -6.83 10.78 5.71
C ALA A 72 -6.52 10.59 4.23
N MET A 73 -5.37 10.03 3.90
CA MET A 73 -5.02 9.53 2.58
C MET A 73 -3.85 8.56 2.63
N ALA A 74 -3.74 7.70 1.64
CA ALA A 74 -2.62 6.77 1.50
C ALA A 74 -1.59 7.24 0.48
N ILE A 75 -0.38 6.65 0.56
CA ILE A 75 0.62 6.62 -0.49
C ILE A 75 0.90 5.15 -0.83
N THR A 76 0.91 4.81 -2.11
CA THR A 76 1.06 3.43 -2.59
C THR A 76 1.89 3.40 -3.87
N ASP A 77 3.10 3.95 -3.82
CA ASP A 77 4.00 3.99 -4.98
C ASP A 77 4.35 2.59 -5.48
N HIS A 78 4.65 2.48 -6.78
CA HIS A 78 5.00 1.24 -7.47
C HIS A 78 6.29 0.60 -6.95
N GLY A 79 6.17 -0.45 -6.15
CA GLY A 79 7.26 -1.29 -5.66
C GLY A 79 8.25 -0.59 -4.72
N VAL A 80 7.98 0.64 -4.29
CA VAL A 80 8.88 1.45 -3.46
C VAL A 80 8.18 2.14 -2.30
N MET A 81 8.94 2.53 -1.27
CA MET A 81 8.47 3.33 -0.14
C MET A 81 9.33 4.59 0.04
N PHE A 82 9.94 5.11 -1.02
CA PHE A 82 10.90 6.21 -0.94
C PHE A 82 10.28 7.49 -0.38
N GLY A 83 9.04 7.78 -0.76
CA GLY A 83 8.28 8.94 -0.29
C GLY A 83 7.64 8.81 1.08
N ALA A 84 7.69 7.65 1.74
CA ALA A 84 6.90 7.37 2.95
C ALA A 84 7.13 8.37 4.10
N ILE A 85 8.38 8.72 4.38
CA ILE A 85 8.73 9.63 5.48
C ILE A 85 8.32 11.08 5.16
N ASP A 86 8.55 11.53 3.94
CA ASP A 86 8.20 12.90 3.54
C ASP A 86 6.69 13.07 3.44
N PHE A 87 5.98 12.05 2.93
CA PHE A 87 4.52 12.00 2.94
C PHE A 87 3.95 12.04 4.37
N TYR A 88 4.50 11.22 5.29
CA TYR A 88 4.11 11.23 6.69
C TYR A 88 4.23 12.63 7.29
N LYS A 89 5.39 13.30 7.11
CA LYS A 89 5.65 14.66 7.63
C LYS A 89 4.69 15.67 7.01
N ALA A 90 4.48 15.62 5.69
CA ALA A 90 3.58 16.53 4.99
C ALA A 90 2.13 16.37 5.47
N CYS A 91 1.64 15.14 5.63
CA CYS A 91 0.31 14.87 6.16
C CYS A 91 0.15 15.39 7.59
N LYS A 92 1.12 15.12 8.48
CA LYS A 92 1.07 15.62 9.88
C LYS A 92 1.07 17.13 9.94
N ALA A 93 1.87 17.81 9.13
CA ALA A 93 1.91 19.28 9.06
C ALA A 93 0.56 19.88 8.61
N ASN A 94 -0.20 19.16 7.79
CA ASN A 94 -1.50 19.59 7.29
C ASN A 94 -2.70 19.03 8.08
N GLY A 95 -2.47 18.27 9.17
CA GLY A 95 -3.55 17.65 9.96
C GLY A 95 -4.35 16.61 9.18
N VAL A 96 -3.71 15.91 8.23
CA VAL A 96 -4.24 14.76 7.49
C VAL A 96 -3.61 13.50 8.08
N LYS A 97 -4.40 12.43 8.25
CA LYS A 97 -3.89 11.14 8.71
C LYS A 97 -3.15 10.43 7.56
N PRO A 98 -1.82 10.19 7.67
CA PRO A 98 -1.09 9.42 6.67
C PRO A 98 -1.40 7.93 6.80
N ILE A 99 -1.61 7.24 5.68
CA ILE A 99 -1.67 5.79 5.57
C ILE A 99 -0.50 5.38 4.67
N ILE A 100 0.43 4.61 5.23
CA ILE A 100 1.63 4.20 4.51
C ILE A 100 1.37 2.85 3.85
N GLY A 101 1.60 2.79 2.54
CA GLY A 101 1.42 1.60 1.73
C GLY A 101 2.45 1.49 0.61
N CYS A 102 2.25 0.49 -0.21
CA CYS A 102 2.99 0.24 -1.44
C CYS A 102 2.12 -0.58 -2.39
N GLU A 103 2.11 -0.25 -3.67
CA GLU A 103 1.64 -1.15 -4.70
C GLU A 103 2.77 -2.10 -5.08
N VAL A 104 2.77 -3.28 -4.47
CA VAL A 104 3.82 -4.28 -4.71
C VAL A 104 3.57 -5.06 -5.99
N TYR A 105 4.64 -5.59 -6.56
CA TYR A 105 4.60 -6.53 -7.67
C TYR A 105 4.65 -7.96 -7.14
N VAL A 106 3.67 -8.79 -7.51
CA VAL A 106 3.59 -10.20 -7.12
C VAL A 106 4.00 -11.08 -8.30
N ALA A 107 5.01 -11.90 -8.11
CA ALA A 107 5.48 -12.86 -9.11
C ALA A 107 4.40 -13.92 -9.38
N PRO A 108 4.29 -14.45 -10.62
CA PRO A 108 3.31 -15.48 -10.96
C PRO A 108 3.61 -16.84 -10.28
N ARG A 109 4.86 -17.12 -10.00
CA ARG A 109 5.36 -18.30 -9.30
C ARG A 109 6.12 -17.86 -8.03
N THR A 110 7.38 -18.25 -7.89
CA THR A 110 8.20 -17.72 -6.80
C THR A 110 8.94 -16.44 -7.23
N MET A 111 9.27 -15.58 -6.29
CA MET A 111 10.02 -14.35 -6.59
C MET A 111 11.43 -14.62 -7.12
N LYS A 112 11.96 -15.83 -6.91
CA LYS A 112 13.28 -16.27 -7.39
C LYS A 112 13.27 -16.77 -8.82
N ASP A 113 12.12 -17.16 -9.34
CA ASP A 113 11.97 -17.65 -10.71
C ASP A 113 12.13 -16.48 -11.71
N LYS A 114 12.88 -16.72 -12.79
CA LYS A 114 13.26 -15.69 -13.78
C LYS A 114 13.17 -16.22 -15.21
N ASP A 115 12.19 -17.05 -15.49
CA ASP A 115 11.92 -17.53 -16.84
C ASP A 115 11.34 -16.39 -17.71
N PRO A 116 11.89 -16.11 -18.90
CA PRO A 116 11.46 -14.98 -19.71
C PRO A 116 10.06 -15.11 -20.31
N VAL A 117 9.46 -16.29 -20.28
CA VAL A 117 8.10 -16.56 -20.76
C VAL A 117 7.13 -16.66 -19.59
N LEU A 118 7.46 -17.47 -18.58
CA LEU A 118 6.57 -17.77 -17.46
C LEU A 118 6.55 -16.69 -16.39
N ASP A 119 7.68 -16.00 -16.18
CA ASP A 119 7.86 -15.03 -15.10
C ASP A 119 8.00 -13.58 -15.57
N ALA A 120 7.83 -13.32 -16.87
CA ALA A 120 7.88 -11.96 -17.42
C ALA A 120 6.74 -11.08 -16.93
N LYS A 121 5.59 -11.67 -16.59
CA LYS A 121 4.42 -10.98 -16.04
C LYS A 121 4.49 -10.94 -14.52
N TYR A 122 3.85 -9.96 -13.96
CA TYR A 122 3.64 -9.80 -12.50
C TYR A 122 2.26 -9.17 -12.27
N ASN A 123 1.72 -9.33 -11.08
CA ASN A 123 0.45 -8.75 -10.70
C ASN A 123 0.67 -7.61 -9.70
N HIS A 124 -0.18 -6.61 -9.73
CA HIS A 124 -0.21 -5.55 -8.73
C HIS A 124 -1.01 -6.00 -7.50
N LEU A 125 -0.59 -5.54 -6.34
CA LEU A 125 -1.29 -5.75 -5.07
C LEU A 125 -1.07 -4.55 -4.17
N ILE A 126 -2.13 -3.99 -3.60
CA ILE A 126 -2.03 -2.89 -2.65
C ILE A 126 -1.86 -3.45 -1.25
N LEU A 127 -0.81 -3.01 -0.57
CA LEU A 127 -0.54 -3.31 0.82
C LEU A 127 -0.47 -2.01 1.62
N LEU A 128 -1.30 -1.90 2.67
CA LEU A 128 -1.35 -0.74 3.56
C LEU A 128 -0.97 -1.19 4.98
N ALA A 129 -0.07 -0.46 5.61
CA ALA A 129 0.28 -0.73 6.98
C ALA A 129 -0.86 -0.31 7.92
N LYS A 130 -1.41 -1.25 8.69
CA LYS A 130 -2.47 -1.05 9.66
C LYS A 130 -1.94 -0.48 10.98
N ASP A 131 -0.72 -0.90 11.34
CA ASP A 131 -0.05 -0.54 12.58
C ASP A 131 1.49 -0.55 12.40
N ASN A 132 2.22 -0.38 13.50
CA ASN A 132 3.68 -0.41 13.48
C ASN A 132 4.28 -1.77 13.11
N ASN A 133 3.58 -2.88 13.40
CA ASN A 133 4.01 -4.21 12.99
C ASN A 133 3.85 -4.36 11.48
N GLY A 134 2.68 -3.99 10.95
CA GLY A 134 2.43 -3.96 9.51
C GLY A 134 3.40 -3.05 8.75
N TYR A 135 3.76 -1.89 9.31
CA TYR A 135 4.78 -1.02 8.70
C TYR A 135 6.15 -1.70 8.60
N LYS A 136 6.58 -2.41 9.65
CA LYS A 136 7.84 -3.18 9.63
C LYS A 136 7.77 -4.34 8.62
N ASN A 137 6.64 -5.04 8.57
CA ASN A 137 6.40 -6.13 7.63
C ASN A 137 6.37 -5.62 6.18
N LEU A 138 5.74 -4.47 5.93
CA LEU A 138 5.74 -3.84 4.62
C LEU A 138 7.16 -3.46 4.16
N ILE A 139 7.99 -2.89 5.05
CA ILE A 139 9.42 -2.64 4.76
C ILE A 139 10.14 -3.94 4.39
N LYS A 140 9.86 -5.05 5.11
CA LYS A 140 10.45 -6.36 4.80
C LYS A 140 10.06 -6.85 3.43
N LEU A 141 8.76 -6.83 3.11
CA LEU A 141 8.24 -7.25 1.80
C LEU A 141 8.86 -6.44 0.66
N VAL A 142 8.82 -5.10 0.76
CA VAL A 142 9.41 -4.23 -0.27
C VAL A 142 10.91 -4.48 -0.41
N SER A 143 11.64 -4.66 0.70
CA SER A 143 13.08 -4.97 0.66
C SER A 143 13.37 -6.31 -0.02
N LEU A 144 12.61 -7.37 0.29
CA LEU A 144 12.74 -8.68 -0.34
C LEU A 144 12.54 -8.60 -1.86
N GLY A 145 11.59 -7.76 -2.31
CA GLY A 145 11.39 -7.53 -3.73
C GLY A 145 12.66 -7.06 -4.44
N PHE A 146 13.48 -6.23 -3.78
CA PHE A 146 14.75 -5.74 -4.33
C PHE A 146 15.91 -6.73 -4.15
N THR A 147 16.03 -7.36 -2.97
CA THR A 147 17.19 -8.21 -2.65
C THR A 147 17.11 -9.59 -3.29
N ASP A 148 15.91 -10.18 -3.34
CA ASP A 148 15.72 -11.58 -3.74
C ASP A 148 14.87 -11.71 -5.00
N GLY A 149 13.83 -10.86 -5.15
CA GLY A 149 12.79 -11.01 -6.16
C GLY A 149 12.97 -10.15 -7.42
N PHE A 150 14.06 -9.40 -7.56
CA PHE A 150 14.22 -8.48 -8.67
C PHE A 150 14.36 -9.21 -10.01
N TYR A 151 13.35 -9.00 -10.86
CA TYR A 151 13.35 -9.41 -12.26
C TYR A 151 12.49 -8.43 -13.05
N TYR A 152 13.11 -7.48 -13.74
CA TYR A 152 12.54 -6.26 -14.33
C TYR A 152 11.88 -5.32 -13.30
N LYS A 153 11.23 -5.86 -12.28
CA LYS A 153 10.59 -5.16 -11.17
C LYS A 153 10.94 -5.84 -9.84
N PRO A 154 10.87 -5.12 -8.71
CA PRO A 154 11.04 -5.71 -7.38
C PRO A 154 9.78 -6.52 -7.02
N ARG A 155 9.81 -7.84 -7.23
CA ARG A 155 8.68 -8.73 -7.04
C ARG A 155 8.77 -9.46 -5.71
N ILE A 156 7.64 -9.63 -5.06
CA ILE A 156 7.45 -10.59 -3.96
C ILE A 156 6.62 -11.78 -4.44
N ASP A 157 6.43 -12.76 -3.60
CA ASP A 157 5.58 -13.92 -3.88
C ASP A 157 4.60 -14.22 -2.73
N LYS A 158 3.79 -15.24 -2.90
CA LYS A 158 2.81 -15.68 -1.90
C LYS A 158 3.45 -16.18 -0.62
N GLU A 159 4.63 -16.83 -0.71
CA GLU A 159 5.38 -17.28 0.47
C GLU A 159 5.85 -16.10 1.33
N ALA A 160 6.37 -15.05 0.71
CA ALA A 160 6.74 -13.83 1.42
C ALA A 160 5.52 -13.15 2.08
N LEU A 161 4.36 -13.13 1.40
CA LEU A 161 3.12 -12.61 1.97
C LEU A 161 2.67 -13.42 3.18
N GLU A 162 2.66 -14.76 3.10
CA GLU A 162 2.32 -15.64 4.22
C GLU A 162 3.18 -15.35 5.46
N LYS A 163 4.45 -15.03 5.25
CA LYS A 163 5.39 -14.76 6.33
C LYS A 163 5.25 -13.37 6.96
N TYR A 164 4.82 -12.38 6.20
CA TYR A 164 4.87 -10.96 6.62
C TYR A 164 3.54 -10.22 6.46
N HIS A 165 2.39 -10.92 6.45
CA HIS A 165 1.05 -10.31 6.29
C HIS A 165 0.52 -9.61 7.55
N GLU A 166 1.01 -9.96 8.74
CA GLU A 166 0.46 -9.43 10.00
C GLU A 166 0.53 -7.90 10.07
N GLY A 167 -0.59 -7.29 10.46
CA GLY A 167 -0.72 -5.83 10.57
C GLY A 167 -0.80 -5.11 9.22
N ILE A 168 -1.09 -5.84 8.12
CA ILE A 168 -1.26 -5.30 6.78
C ILE A 168 -2.71 -5.44 6.33
N VAL A 169 -3.27 -4.37 5.78
CA VAL A 169 -4.51 -4.39 4.99
C VAL A 169 -4.13 -4.59 3.53
N CYS A 170 -4.82 -5.51 2.86
CA CYS A 170 -4.57 -5.88 1.47
C CYS A 170 -5.77 -5.53 0.57
N SER A 171 -5.51 -4.99 -0.62
CA SER A 171 -6.53 -4.76 -1.65
C SER A 171 -6.11 -5.36 -3.00
N SER A 172 -7.09 -5.80 -3.80
CA SER A 172 -6.88 -6.46 -5.10
C SER A 172 -6.23 -5.58 -6.17
N ALA A 173 -5.96 -4.33 -5.88
CA ALA A 173 -5.36 -3.33 -6.76
C ALA A 173 -6.20 -3.00 -8.02
N CYS A 174 -5.53 -2.55 -9.10
CA CYS A 174 -6.12 -2.12 -10.36
C CYS A 174 -6.31 -3.29 -11.34
N LEU A 175 -6.57 -2.99 -12.64
CA LEU A 175 -6.70 -4.00 -13.70
C LEU A 175 -5.48 -4.91 -13.87
N ALA A 176 -4.30 -4.48 -13.41
CA ALA A 176 -3.08 -5.29 -13.38
C ALA A 176 -2.99 -6.23 -12.16
N GLY A 177 -3.98 -6.23 -11.26
CA GLY A 177 -4.08 -7.18 -10.15
C GLY A 177 -4.37 -8.61 -10.62
N GLU A 178 -4.05 -9.60 -9.78
CA GLU A 178 -4.23 -11.03 -10.12
C GLU A 178 -5.71 -11.36 -10.45
N ILE A 179 -6.64 -10.84 -9.65
CA ILE A 179 -8.07 -11.12 -9.80
C ILE A 179 -8.64 -10.44 -11.06
N PRO A 180 -8.50 -9.11 -11.25
CA PRO A 180 -8.97 -8.47 -12.47
C PRO A 180 -8.37 -9.06 -13.74
N SER A 181 -7.08 -9.38 -13.73
CA SER A 181 -6.40 -9.99 -14.88
C SER A 181 -7.01 -11.34 -15.27
N LYS A 182 -7.38 -12.19 -14.29
CA LYS A 182 -8.04 -13.47 -14.54
C LYS A 182 -9.46 -13.29 -15.06
N ILE A 183 -10.22 -12.33 -14.52
CA ILE A 183 -11.57 -12.01 -15.02
C ILE A 183 -11.51 -11.59 -16.49
N LEU A 184 -10.59 -10.68 -16.85
CA LEU A 184 -10.41 -10.20 -18.22
C LEU A 184 -10.00 -11.31 -19.20
N GLN A 185 -9.34 -12.37 -18.71
CA GLN A 185 -8.99 -13.56 -19.48
C GLN A 185 -10.12 -14.59 -19.55
N GLY A 186 -11.26 -14.35 -18.87
CA GLY A 186 -12.38 -15.27 -18.77
C GLY A 186 -12.21 -16.40 -17.74
N ASP A 187 -11.11 -16.37 -16.95
CA ASP A 187 -10.84 -17.35 -15.89
C ASP A 187 -11.52 -16.93 -14.57
N ILE A 188 -12.82 -16.99 -14.54
CA ILE A 188 -13.63 -16.60 -13.38
C ILE A 188 -13.35 -17.51 -12.16
N GLU A 189 -13.19 -18.80 -12.39
CA GLU A 189 -12.91 -19.73 -11.30
C GLU A 189 -11.51 -19.50 -10.70
N GLY A 190 -10.50 -19.28 -11.53
CA GLY A 190 -9.17 -18.89 -11.06
C GLY A 190 -9.16 -17.54 -10.32
N ALA A 191 -10.00 -16.58 -10.74
CA ALA A 191 -10.19 -15.32 -10.02
C ALA A 191 -10.77 -15.53 -8.62
N LYS A 192 -11.80 -16.39 -8.48
CA LYS A 192 -12.38 -16.77 -7.19
C LYS A 192 -11.37 -17.46 -6.28
N GLN A 193 -10.60 -18.42 -6.81
CA GLN A 193 -9.56 -19.11 -6.03
C GLN A 193 -8.51 -18.14 -5.51
N SER A 194 -8.10 -17.17 -6.33
CA SER A 194 -7.18 -16.11 -5.90
C SER A 194 -7.80 -15.24 -4.79
N ALA A 195 -9.04 -14.80 -4.97
CA ALA A 195 -9.75 -14.01 -3.97
C ALA A 195 -9.87 -14.75 -2.62
N LEU A 196 -10.21 -16.06 -2.67
CA LEU A 196 -10.30 -16.90 -1.49
C LEU A 196 -8.94 -17.08 -0.81
N TRP A 197 -7.85 -17.23 -1.58
CA TRP A 197 -6.51 -17.33 -1.02
C TRP A 197 -6.13 -16.06 -0.23
N PHE A 198 -6.33 -14.87 -0.82
CA PHE A 198 -6.08 -13.61 -0.13
C PHE A 198 -7.00 -13.41 1.07
N LYS A 199 -8.30 -13.76 0.96
CA LYS A 199 -9.25 -13.68 2.08
C LYS A 199 -8.88 -14.61 3.23
N ASN A 200 -8.38 -15.80 2.93
CA ASN A 200 -7.92 -16.73 3.96
C ASN A 200 -6.66 -16.22 4.67
N LEU A 201 -5.75 -15.55 3.95
CA LEU A 201 -4.52 -15.02 4.53
C LEU A 201 -4.75 -13.76 5.35
N PHE A 202 -5.48 -12.78 4.81
CA PHE A 202 -5.65 -11.46 5.43
C PHE A 202 -6.94 -11.33 6.25
N GLY A 203 -7.84 -12.30 6.18
CA GLY A 203 -9.11 -12.28 6.92
C GLY A 203 -9.95 -11.03 6.63
N GLU A 204 -10.36 -10.32 7.66
CA GLU A 204 -11.16 -9.09 7.54
C GLU A 204 -10.37 -7.88 6.98
N ASP A 205 -9.05 -7.98 6.89
CA ASP A 205 -8.19 -6.95 6.33
C ASP A 205 -7.96 -7.13 4.80
N TYR A 206 -8.74 -8.01 4.13
CA TYR A 206 -8.73 -8.16 2.67
C TYR A 206 -9.95 -7.51 2.00
N TYR A 207 -9.69 -6.72 0.95
CA TYR A 207 -10.71 -6.00 0.18
C TYR A 207 -10.55 -6.19 -1.32
N LEU A 208 -11.67 -6.27 -2.03
CA LEU A 208 -11.70 -6.12 -3.48
C LEU A 208 -11.82 -4.63 -3.81
N GLU A 209 -10.92 -4.16 -4.66
CA GLU A 209 -10.89 -2.77 -5.11
C GLU A 209 -11.69 -2.62 -6.41
N ILE A 210 -12.55 -1.61 -6.43
CA ILE A 210 -13.31 -1.22 -7.63
C ILE A 210 -12.84 0.17 -8.03
N GLN A 211 -12.46 0.33 -9.29
CA GLN A 211 -12.06 1.60 -9.86
C GLN A 211 -13.07 2.03 -10.95
N ASN A 212 -13.36 3.32 -11.00
CA ASN A 212 -14.19 3.90 -12.04
C ASN A 212 -13.51 5.13 -12.65
N ASN A 213 -12.52 4.89 -13.48
CA ASN A 213 -11.73 5.93 -14.16
C ASN A 213 -12.16 6.11 -15.63
N GLY A 214 -13.31 5.54 -16.03
CA GLY A 214 -13.85 5.62 -17.40
C GLY A 214 -13.19 4.64 -18.38
N VAL A 215 -12.41 3.67 -17.91
CA VAL A 215 -11.82 2.60 -18.71
C VAL A 215 -12.83 1.48 -18.87
N LYS A 216 -13.07 0.99 -20.09
CA LYS A 216 -14.11 -0.01 -20.40
C LYS A 216 -13.90 -1.32 -19.64
N GLU A 217 -12.67 -1.75 -19.49
CA GLU A 217 -12.28 -2.97 -18.80
C GLU A 217 -12.65 -2.94 -17.31
N GLN A 218 -12.73 -1.77 -16.69
CA GLN A 218 -13.14 -1.62 -15.29
C GLN A 218 -14.62 -1.94 -15.04
N VAL A 219 -15.44 -1.94 -16.09
CA VAL A 219 -16.87 -2.33 -16.00
C VAL A 219 -17.05 -3.86 -16.01
N MET A 220 -16.02 -4.59 -16.45
CA MET A 220 -16.04 -6.06 -16.59
C MET A 220 -15.52 -6.78 -15.34
N VAL A 221 -14.84 -6.09 -14.45
CA VAL A 221 -14.16 -6.67 -13.26
C VAL A 221 -14.72 -6.24 -11.91
#